data_14a15fda166af4e02c2842d678a55caf
#
_entry.id   14a15fda166af4e02c2842d678a55caf
#
_cell.length_a   1.000
_cell.length_b   1.000
_cell.length_c   1.000
_cell.angle_alpha   90.00
_cell.angle_beta   90.00
_cell.angle_gamma   90.00
#
_symmetry.space_group_name_H-M   'P 1'
#
loop_
_entity.id
_entity.type
_entity.pdbx_description
1 polymer ?
#
loop_
_entity_poly.entity_id
_entity_poly.type
_entity_poly.pdbx_seq_one_letter_code
_entity_poly.pdbx_strand_id
1 'polypeptide(L)'
;GMGGHEAGQIASELACRTFIDVFRNHPSEDPEAAARSGVAAANRFILDVARMIPSRKGMGTTLSGLMIIQDRAVIAQVGDSRVYLCRKGETKQMTIDHTWVEETVAAGTMSREDAEASPYRHVITRALGVEDTVMPDVFSLPTEAGDVWMICSDGVTNHVTNPRISEILPANGPSDAAWTLVNEALVGGGSDNATVIVVHVDGMEPA
;
A
#
# COMPACT_ATOMS: atom_id res chain seq x y z
N GLY A 1 -4.19 -10.10 -1.18
CA GLY A 1 -5.04 -10.48 -0.04
C GLY A 1 -4.71 -11.90 0.44
N MET A 2 -5.06 -12.21 1.68
CA MET A 2 -4.73 -13.46 2.39
C MET A 2 -5.98 -14.32 2.61
N GLY A 3 -5.79 -15.61 2.91
CA GLY A 3 -6.89 -16.55 3.18
C GLY A 3 -7.22 -17.49 2.01
N GLY A 4 -6.28 -17.65 1.08
CA GLY A 4 -6.45 -18.35 -0.18
C GLY A 4 -6.97 -17.43 -1.30
N HIS A 5 -6.87 -17.91 -2.54
CA HIS A 5 -7.04 -17.06 -3.73
C HIS A 5 -8.37 -16.30 -3.76
N GLU A 6 -9.48 -16.98 -3.55
CA GLU A 6 -10.83 -16.37 -3.58
C GLU A 6 -11.09 -15.47 -2.37
N ALA A 7 -10.71 -15.91 -1.17
CA ALA A 7 -10.94 -15.15 0.05
C ALA A 7 -10.08 -13.86 0.10
N GLY A 8 -8.83 -13.94 -0.36
CA GLY A 8 -7.94 -12.78 -0.49
C GLY A 8 -8.46 -11.73 -1.48
N GLN A 9 -8.98 -12.16 -2.62
CA GLN A 9 -9.59 -11.29 -3.62
C GLN A 9 -10.78 -10.53 -3.03
N ILE A 10 -11.67 -11.23 -2.34
CA ILE A 10 -12.85 -10.63 -1.70
C ILE A 10 -12.42 -9.65 -0.62
N ALA A 11 -11.45 -10.01 0.23
CA ALA A 11 -10.96 -9.13 1.28
C ALA A 11 -10.40 -7.80 0.72
N SER A 12 -9.58 -7.87 -0.35
CA SER A 12 -9.02 -6.68 -0.97
C SER A 12 -10.08 -5.81 -1.65
N GLU A 13 -11.06 -6.40 -2.31
CA GLU A 13 -12.16 -5.67 -2.94
C GLU A 13 -13.04 -4.97 -1.89
N LEU A 14 -13.39 -5.65 -0.79
CA LEU A 14 -14.14 -5.07 0.33
C LEU A 14 -13.36 -3.94 0.98
N ALA A 15 -12.04 -4.12 1.21
CA ALA A 15 -11.18 -3.09 1.77
C ALA A 15 -11.19 -1.81 0.92
N CYS A 16 -10.89 -1.93 -0.36
CA CYS A 16 -10.83 -0.77 -1.26
C CYS A 16 -12.18 -0.04 -1.33
N ARG A 17 -13.28 -0.75 -1.55
CA ARG A 17 -14.61 -0.13 -1.67
C ARG A 17 -15.02 0.56 -0.38
N THR A 18 -14.89 -0.12 0.76
CA THR A 18 -15.29 0.46 2.06
C THR A 18 -14.42 1.66 2.43
N PHE A 19 -13.11 1.55 2.23
CA PHE A 19 -12.19 2.66 2.50
C PHE A 19 -12.56 3.90 1.67
N ILE A 20 -12.73 3.75 0.36
CA ILE A 20 -13.07 4.86 -0.53
C ILE A 20 -14.43 5.47 -0.19
N ASP A 21 -15.43 4.65 0.09
CA ASP A 21 -16.78 5.13 0.42
C ASP A 21 -16.77 5.93 1.73
N VAL A 22 -16.18 5.39 2.79
CA VAL A 22 -16.09 6.08 4.08
C VAL A 22 -15.25 7.34 3.98
N PHE A 23 -14.11 7.29 3.28
CA PHE A 23 -13.26 8.47 3.10
C PHE A 23 -14.00 9.62 2.40
N ARG A 24 -14.71 9.31 1.31
CA ARG A 24 -15.43 10.32 0.52
C ARG A 24 -16.62 10.95 1.24
N ASN A 25 -17.29 10.19 2.10
CA ASN A 25 -18.49 10.60 2.79
C ASN A 25 -18.22 11.00 4.26
N HIS A 26 -16.96 11.09 4.67
CA HIS A 26 -16.60 11.42 6.05
C HIS A 26 -16.97 12.87 6.38
N PRO A 27 -17.62 13.13 7.51
CA PRO A 27 -18.10 14.48 7.87
C PRO A 27 -16.98 15.44 8.29
N SER A 28 -15.80 14.94 8.63
CA SER A 28 -14.65 15.77 9.03
C SER A 28 -13.94 16.36 7.81
N GLU A 29 -13.52 17.60 7.92
CA GLU A 29 -12.62 18.24 6.95
C GLU A 29 -11.15 17.79 7.10
N ASP A 30 -10.82 17.04 8.17
CA ASP A 30 -9.50 16.45 8.37
C ASP A 30 -9.36 15.14 7.56
N PRO A 31 -8.57 15.13 6.49
CA PRO A 31 -8.44 13.98 5.62
C PRO A 31 -7.69 12.81 6.29
N GLU A 32 -6.84 13.08 7.28
CA GLU A 32 -6.18 12.00 8.03
C GLU A 32 -7.17 11.28 8.95
N ALA A 33 -8.09 12.02 9.60
CA ALA A 33 -9.17 11.43 10.39
C ALA A 33 -10.11 10.60 9.50
N ALA A 34 -10.46 11.11 8.31
CA ALA A 34 -11.25 10.39 7.32
C ALA A 34 -10.56 9.08 6.88
N ALA A 35 -9.26 9.13 6.63
CA ALA A 35 -8.48 7.95 6.25
C ALA A 35 -8.44 6.90 7.37
N ARG A 36 -8.21 7.31 8.63
CA ARG A 36 -8.26 6.40 9.80
C ARG A 36 -9.62 5.75 9.95
N SER A 37 -10.69 6.51 9.77
CA SER A 37 -12.07 6.01 9.83
C SER A 37 -12.36 5.02 8.71
N GLY A 38 -11.86 5.29 7.49
CA GLY A 38 -11.97 4.38 6.35
C GLY A 38 -11.27 3.04 6.59
N VAL A 39 -10.07 3.07 7.16
CA VAL A 39 -9.34 1.84 7.53
C VAL A 39 -10.10 1.04 8.60
N ALA A 40 -10.57 1.71 9.65
CA ALA A 40 -11.31 1.04 10.73
C ALA A 40 -12.60 0.40 10.23
N ALA A 41 -13.36 1.09 9.37
CA ALA A 41 -14.57 0.57 8.75
C ALA A 41 -14.27 -0.63 7.83
N ALA A 42 -13.24 -0.55 7.01
CA ALA A 42 -12.82 -1.64 6.15
C ALA A 42 -12.42 -2.89 6.95
N ASN A 43 -11.62 -2.71 8.01
CA ASN A 43 -11.24 -3.79 8.91
C ASN A 43 -12.48 -4.49 9.51
N ARG A 44 -13.39 -3.69 10.07
CA ARG A 44 -14.61 -4.20 10.68
C ARG A 44 -15.46 -4.98 9.69
N PHE A 45 -15.65 -4.44 8.49
CA PHE A 45 -16.49 -5.09 7.48
C PHE A 45 -15.91 -6.42 7.03
N ILE A 46 -14.60 -6.52 6.81
CA ILE A 46 -13.94 -7.78 6.45
C ILE A 46 -14.11 -8.82 7.57
N LEU A 47 -13.90 -8.43 8.82
CA LEU A 47 -14.10 -9.31 9.99
C LEU A 47 -15.53 -9.82 10.10
N ASP A 48 -16.52 -8.96 9.92
CA ASP A 48 -17.92 -9.34 10.01
C ASP A 48 -18.30 -10.32 8.90
N VAL A 49 -17.82 -10.12 7.66
CA VAL A 49 -18.03 -11.06 6.55
C VAL A 49 -17.30 -12.39 6.80
N ALA A 50 -16.08 -12.36 7.33
CA ALA A 50 -15.33 -13.58 7.67
C ALA A 50 -15.98 -14.40 8.78
N ARG A 51 -16.66 -13.74 9.73
CA ARG A 51 -17.41 -14.39 10.80
C ARG A 51 -18.74 -15.00 10.33
N MET A 52 -19.39 -14.32 9.39
CA MET A 52 -20.69 -14.76 8.87
C MET A 52 -20.61 -15.91 7.85
N ILE A 53 -19.50 -16.01 7.13
CA ILE A 53 -19.31 -16.97 6.04
C ILE A 53 -18.14 -17.91 6.36
N PRO A 54 -18.40 -19.17 6.77
CA PRO A 54 -17.34 -20.09 7.20
C PRO A 54 -16.22 -20.33 6.20
N SER A 55 -16.52 -20.32 4.89
CA SER A 55 -15.51 -20.47 3.83
C SER A 55 -14.56 -19.26 3.69
N ARG A 56 -14.86 -18.14 4.36
CA ARG A 56 -14.07 -16.91 4.36
C ARG A 56 -13.34 -16.66 5.67
N LYS A 57 -13.34 -17.64 6.56
CA LYS A 57 -12.65 -17.55 7.85
C LYS A 57 -11.17 -17.30 7.64
N GLY A 58 -10.63 -16.27 8.31
CA GLY A 58 -9.21 -15.90 8.23
C GLY A 58 -8.83 -15.14 6.96
N MET A 59 -9.79 -14.65 6.18
CA MET A 59 -9.49 -13.73 5.09
C MET A 59 -8.98 -12.40 5.64
N GLY A 60 -8.01 -11.83 4.95
CA GLY A 60 -7.44 -10.53 5.29
C GLY A 60 -6.77 -9.88 4.09
N THR A 61 -6.33 -8.64 4.24
CA THR A 61 -5.62 -7.92 3.17
C THR A 61 -4.77 -6.79 3.73
N THR A 62 -3.74 -6.41 2.98
CA THR A 62 -3.06 -5.14 3.14
C THR A 62 -3.92 -4.01 2.56
N LEU A 63 -3.58 -2.76 2.89
CA LEU A 63 -4.16 -1.57 2.28
C LEU A 63 -3.09 -0.47 2.21
N SER A 64 -2.84 0.02 1.01
CA SER A 64 -2.05 1.24 0.78
C SER A 64 -2.93 2.21 0.00
N GLY A 65 -3.28 3.33 0.62
CA GLY A 65 -4.10 4.38 0.04
C GLY A 65 -3.30 5.65 -0.20
N LEU A 66 -3.52 6.29 -1.34
CA LEU A 66 -3.03 7.62 -1.67
C LEU A 66 -4.22 8.48 -2.09
N MET A 67 -4.43 9.58 -1.39
CA MET A 67 -5.44 10.58 -1.72
C MET A 67 -4.76 11.92 -1.95
N ILE A 68 -4.96 12.51 -3.13
CA ILE A 68 -4.45 13.85 -3.44
C ILE A 68 -5.62 14.83 -3.27
N ILE A 69 -5.46 15.76 -2.32
CA ILE A 69 -6.45 16.75 -1.96
C ILE A 69 -5.78 18.11 -1.98
N GLN A 70 -6.20 18.96 -2.90
CA GLN A 70 -5.54 20.25 -3.14
C GLN A 70 -4.02 20.03 -3.34
N ASP A 71 -3.19 20.64 -2.52
CA ASP A 71 -1.73 20.58 -2.54
C ASP A 71 -1.12 19.52 -1.60
N ARG A 72 -1.94 18.58 -1.12
CA ARG A 72 -1.50 17.54 -0.16
C ARG A 72 -1.77 16.14 -0.65
N ALA A 73 -0.80 15.27 -0.45
CA ALA A 73 -0.95 13.83 -0.54
C ALA A 73 -1.18 13.26 0.86
N VAL A 74 -2.27 12.52 1.07
CA VAL A 74 -2.58 11.79 2.29
C VAL A 74 -2.34 10.32 2.03
N ILE A 75 -1.55 9.68 2.87
CA ILE A 75 -1.20 8.27 2.76
C ILE A 75 -1.81 7.53 3.94
N ALA A 76 -2.44 6.38 3.66
CA ALA A 76 -2.90 5.43 4.67
C ALA A 76 -2.29 4.06 4.38
N GLN A 77 -1.65 3.45 5.38
CA GLN A 77 -0.88 2.22 5.24
C GLN A 77 -1.26 1.17 6.27
N VAL A 78 -1.54 -0.05 5.82
CA VAL A 78 -1.61 -1.28 6.62
C VAL A 78 -0.99 -2.42 5.80
N GLY A 79 0.04 -3.07 6.31
CA GLY A 79 0.72 -4.19 5.66
C GLY A 79 2.01 -3.78 4.96
N ASP A 80 2.40 -4.51 3.92
CA ASP A 80 3.66 -4.43 3.19
C ASP A 80 3.53 -4.04 1.71
N SER A 81 2.34 -3.66 1.28
CA SER A 81 2.19 -2.92 0.02
C SER A 81 2.78 -1.53 0.19
N ARG A 82 3.34 -0.92 -0.85
CA ARG A 82 4.17 0.28 -0.70
C ARG A 82 3.68 1.46 -1.50
N VAL A 83 3.97 2.65 -0.99
CA VAL A 83 3.81 3.94 -1.69
C VAL A 83 5.18 4.56 -1.90
N TYR A 84 5.47 4.97 -3.12
CA TYR A 84 6.68 5.68 -3.51
C TYR A 84 6.34 7.06 -4.06
N LEU A 85 7.25 8.01 -3.84
CA LEU A 85 7.24 9.34 -4.47
C LEU A 85 8.52 9.50 -5.28
N CYS A 86 8.39 9.81 -6.56
CA CYS A 86 9.46 10.33 -7.38
C CYS A 86 9.26 11.84 -7.55
N ARG A 87 10.17 12.63 -7.03
CA ARG A 87 10.18 14.08 -7.09
C ARG A 87 11.52 14.57 -7.60
N LYS A 88 11.52 15.37 -8.68
CA LYS A 88 12.76 15.92 -9.30
C LYS A 88 13.79 14.84 -9.65
N GLY A 89 13.32 13.65 -10.04
CA GLY A 89 14.16 12.51 -10.42
C GLY A 89 14.63 11.63 -9.24
N GLU A 90 14.35 12.02 -8.00
CA GLU A 90 14.65 11.21 -6.82
C GLU A 90 13.43 10.40 -6.39
N THR A 91 13.56 9.08 -6.31
CA THR A 91 12.49 8.18 -5.87
C THR A 91 12.73 7.72 -4.44
N LYS A 92 11.71 7.83 -3.61
CA LYS A 92 11.74 7.41 -2.20
C LYS A 92 10.51 6.59 -1.85
N GLN A 93 10.71 5.49 -1.14
CA GLN A 93 9.61 4.78 -0.46
C GLN A 93 9.09 5.65 0.69
N MET A 94 7.80 5.92 0.70
CA MET A 94 7.16 6.79 1.67
C MET A 94 6.56 6.02 2.84
N THR A 95 6.23 4.76 2.64
CA THR A 95 5.66 3.86 3.67
C THR A 95 6.73 2.98 4.29
N ILE A 96 6.49 2.55 5.52
CA ILE A 96 7.28 1.52 6.19
C ILE A 96 6.44 0.24 6.17
N ASP A 97 7.04 -0.88 5.78
CA ASP A 97 6.34 -2.15 5.73
C ASP A 97 6.00 -2.62 7.15
N HIS A 98 4.77 -3.06 7.37
CA HIS A 98 4.38 -3.69 8.62
C HIS A 98 4.75 -5.17 8.59
N THR A 99 6.04 -5.44 8.68
CA THR A 99 6.60 -6.79 8.72
C THR A 99 7.40 -7.01 9.99
N TRP A 100 7.52 -8.27 10.38
CA TRP A 100 8.30 -8.65 11.55
C TRP A 100 9.76 -8.17 11.47
N VAL A 101 10.37 -8.26 10.28
CA VAL A 101 11.76 -7.82 10.09
C VAL A 101 11.90 -6.31 10.24
N GLU A 102 10.97 -5.50 9.72
CA GLU A 102 10.99 -4.04 9.87
C GLU A 102 10.83 -3.63 11.34
N GLU A 103 9.93 -4.26 12.08
CA GLU A 103 9.76 -4.00 13.52
C GLU A 103 11.03 -4.38 14.31
N THR A 104 11.70 -5.48 13.93
CA THR A 104 12.92 -5.95 14.57
C THR A 104 14.11 -5.01 14.27
N VAL A 105 14.19 -4.48 13.04
CA VAL A 105 15.19 -3.46 12.67
C VAL A 105 14.92 -2.16 13.42
N ALA A 106 13.67 -1.71 13.48
CA ALA A 106 13.28 -0.49 14.21
C ALA A 106 13.58 -0.59 15.71
N ALA A 107 13.46 -1.79 16.30
CA ALA A 107 13.84 -2.07 17.68
C ALA A 107 15.37 -2.17 17.90
N GLY A 108 16.18 -2.10 16.84
CA GLY A 108 17.64 -2.21 16.90
C GLY A 108 18.18 -3.60 17.22
N THR A 109 17.36 -4.64 17.07
CA THR A 109 17.71 -6.04 17.39
C THR A 109 18.10 -6.86 16.16
N MET A 110 17.96 -6.28 14.95
CA MET A 110 18.37 -6.87 13.68
C MET A 110 18.98 -5.80 12.78
N SER A 111 20.02 -6.15 12.03
CA SER A 111 20.58 -5.26 10.99
C SER A 111 19.68 -5.22 9.75
N ARG A 112 19.81 -4.19 8.93
CA ARG A 112 19.09 -4.10 7.64
C ARG A 112 19.48 -5.25 6.72
N GLU A 113 20.76 -5.61 6.67
CA GLU A 113 21.27 -6.72 5.86
C GLU A 113 20.67 -8.06 6.28
N ASP A 114 20.62 -8.34 7.60
CA ASP A 114 20.00 -9.56 8.11
C ASP A 114 18.51 -9.62 7.83
N ALA A 115 17.82 -8.48 7.90
CA ALA A 115 16.39 -8.37 7.59
C ALA A 115 16.10 -8.73 6.13
N GLU A 116 16.89 -8.19 5.19
CA GLU A 116 16.75 -8.48 3.75
C GLU A 116 17.03 -9.95 3.42
N ALA A 117 18.00 -10.57 4.11
CA ALA A 117 18.34 -11.98 3.95
C ALA A 117 17.40 -12.93 4.71
N SER A 118 16.54 -12.42 5.59
CA SER A 118 15.69 -13.22 6.46
C SER A 118 14.62 -14.01 5.68
N PRO A 119 14.42 -15.30 5.99
CA PRO A 119 13.30 -16.07 5.46
C PRO A 119 11.93 -15.54 5.95
N TYR A 120 11.91 -14.71 6.98
CA TYR A 120 10.72 -14.10 7.58
C TYR A 120 10.43 -12.70 7.06
N ARG A 121 11.14 -12.22 6.01
CA ARG A 121 10.97 -10.86 5.47
C ARG A 121 9.56 -10.54 4.96
N HIS A 122 8.78 -11.58 4.63
CA HIS A 122 7.39 -11.46 4.17
C HIS A 122 6.35 -11.71 5.26
N VAL A 123 6.77 -11.87 6.52
CA VAL A 123 5.82 -12.08 7.63
C VAL A 123 5.25 -10.73 8.04
N ILE A 124 4.01 -10.46 7.61
CA ILE A 124 3.31 -9.23 7.97
C ILE A 124 2.80 -9.27 9.40
N THR A 125 2.88 -8.14 10.08
CA THR A 125 2.43 -7.95 11.47
C THR A 125 1.11 -7.21 11.58
N ARG A 126 0.68 -6.52 10.51
CA ARG A 126 -0.60 -5.80 10.46
C ARG A 126 -1.32 -6.07 9.15
N ALA A 127 -2.60 -6.44 9.24
CA ALA A 127 -3.49 -6.64 8.10
C ALA A 127 -4.94 -6.34 8.48
N LEU A 128 -5.74 -5.94 7.51
CA LEU A 128 -7.20 -5.80 7.66
C LEU A 128 -7.85 -7.18 7.74
N GLY A 129 -8.87 -7.33 8.57
CA GLY A 129 -9.67 -8.54 8.69
C GLY A 129 -9.07 -9.63 9.58
N VAL A 130 -7.97 -9.35 10.29
CA VAL A 130 -7.28 -10.33 11.17
C VAL A 130 -7.60 -10.07 12.64
N GLU A 131 -7.44 -8.83 13.10
CA GLU A 131 -7.67 -8.44 14.48
C GLU A 131 -8.86 -7.48 14.59
N ASP A 132 -9.50 -7.41 15.76
CA ASP A 132 -10.67 -6.56 16.01
C ASP A 132 -10.36 -5.06 15.78
N THR A 133 -9.13 -4.66 16.04
CA THR A 133 -8.62 -3.31 15.77
C THR A 133 -7.31 -3.39 15.01
N VAL A 134 -7.11 -2.45 14.10
CA VAL A 134 -5.85 -2.28 13.36
C VAL A 134 -5.41 -0.83 13.45
N MET A 135 -4.12 -0.60 13.69
CA MET A 135 -3.53 0.73 13.73
C MET A 135 -2.87 1.03 12.38
N PRO A 136 -3.47 1.88 11.54
CA PRO A 136 -2.84 2.32 10.30
C PRO A 136 -1.77 3.38 10.57
N ASP A 137 -0.74 3.42 9.75
CA ASP A 137 0.07 4.60 9.60
C ASP A 137 -0.66 5.56 8.66
N VAL A 138 -0.98 6.76 9.15
CA VAL A 138 -1.65 7.80 8.36
C VAL A 138 -0.90 9.10 8.54
N PHE A 139 -0.47 9.67 7.43
CA PHE A 139 0.24 10.94 7.39
C PHE A 139 -0.02 11.68 6.09
N SER A 140 0.26 12.97 6.09
CA SER A 140 0.15 13.80 4.89
C SER A 140 1.41 14.63 4.66
N LEU A 141 1.65 14.95 3.39
CA LEU A 141 2.76 15.79 2.97
C LEU A 141 2.35 16.63 1.75
N PRO A 142 3.02 17.77 1.52
CA PRO A 142 2.78 18.55 0.32
C PRO A 142 3.09 17.74 -0.94
N THR A 143 2.24 17.89 -1.98
CA THR A 143 2.52 17.39 -3.32
C THR A 143 2.69 18.57 -4.28
N GLU A 144 3.50 18.39 -5.33
CA GLU A 144 3.89 19.42 -6.28
C GLU A 144 3.61 18.94 -7.70
N ALA A 145 3.44 19.90 -8.62
CA ALA A 145 3.42 19.58 -10.04
C ALA A 145 4.74 18.91 -10.46
N GLY A 146 4.64 17.82 -11.22
CA GLY A 146 5.77 17.00 -11.62
C GLY A 146 6.07 15.82 -10.68
N ASP A 147 5.36 15.70 -9.54
CA ASP A 147 5.46 14.50 -8.71
C ASP A 147 4.92 13.28 -9.44
N VAL A 148 5.63 12.16 -9.29
CA VAL A 148 5.14 10.85 -9.73
C VAL A 148 4.99 9.95 -8.50
N TRP A 149 3.76 9.55 -8.25
CA TRP A 149 3.41 8.65 -7.16
C TRP A 149 3.24 7.23 -7.70
N MET A 150 3.71 6.24 -6.96
CA MET A 150 3.46 4.84 -7.26
C MET A 150 2.93 4.13 -6.02
N ILE A 151 1.90 3.31 -6.20
CA ILE A 151 1.41 2.35 -5.22
C ILE A 151 1.60 0.96 -5.82
N CYS A 152 2.12 0.02 -5.06
CA CYS A 152 2.27 -1.35 -5.53
C CYS A 152 2.09 -2.38 -4.43
N SER A 153 1.71 -3.60 -4.82
CA SER A 153 1.74 -4.77 -3.96
C SER A 153 3.16 -5.36 -3.87
N ASP A 154 3.37 -6.21 -2.89
CA ASP A 154 4.62 -6.94 -2.66
C ASP A 154 5.02 -7.84 -3.85
N GLY A 155 4.05 -8.36 -4.63
CA GLY A 155 4.32 -9.09 -5.86
C GLY A 155 5.15 -8.31 -6.90
N VAL A 156 5.23 -6.98 -6.77
CA VAL A 156 6.16 -6.15 -7.56
C VAL A 156 7.51 -6.07 -6.86
N THR A 157 7.54 -5.65 -5.60
CA THR A 157 8.78 -5.36 -4.86
C THR A 157 9.57 -6.60 -4.46
N ASN A 158 8.98 -7.79 -4.55
CA ASN A 158 9.66 -9.06 -4.41
C ASN A 158 10.59 -9.37 -5.60
N HIS A 159 10.37 -8.73 -6.75
CA HIS A 159 11.09 -8.99 -7.99
C HIS A 159 11.77 -7.73 -8.57
N VAL A 160 11.22 -6.54 -8.30
CA VAL A 160 11.76 -5.26 -8.79
C VAL A 160 12.35 -4.50 -7.62
N THR A 161 13.66 -4.27 -7.66
CA THR A 161 14.40 -3.60 -6.58
C THR A 161 14.13 -2.09 -6.54
N ASN A 162 14.33 -1.47 -5.37
CA ASN A 162 14.18 -0.02 -5.21
C ASN A 162 15.04 0.80 -6.20
N PRO A 163 16.32 0.45 -6.47
CA PRO A 163 17.08 1.11 -7.52
C PRO A 163 16.41 1.03 -8.89
N ARG A 164 15.85 -0.13 -9.24
CA ARG A 164 15.18 -0.31 -10.53
C ARG A 164 13.88 0.50 -10.63
N ILE A 165 13.09 0.57 -9.56
CA ILE A 165 11.93 1.46 -9.47
C ILE A 165 12.34 2.91 -9.68
N SER A 166 13.47 3.33 -9.09
CA SER A 166 14.01 4.69 -9.22
C SER A 166 14.48 5.04 -10.63
N GLU A 167 14.83 4.06 -11.45
CA GLU A 167 15.15 4.24 -12.87
C GLU A 167 13.88 4.33 -13.73
N ILE A 168 12.86 3.50 -13.43
CA ILE A 168 11.67 3.38 -14.26
C ILE A 168 10.73 4.58 -14.10
N LEU A 169 10.47 5.02 -12.86
CA LEU A 169 9.47 6.05 -12.59
C LEU A 169 9.77 7.39 -13.29
N PRO A 170 10.97 7.98 -13.21
CA PRO A 170 11.27 9.26 -13.84
C PRO A 170 11.43 9.18 -15.36
N ALA A 171 11.71 7.98 -15.90
CA ALA A 171 12.02 7.79 -17.31
C ALA A 171 10.80 7.51 -18.20
N ASN A 172 9.64 7.22 -17.61
CA ASN A 172 8.47 6.75 -18.32
C ASN A 172 7.21 7.53 -17.94
N GLY A 173 6.25 7.62 -18.86
CA GLY A 173 4.91 8.06 -18.54
C GLY A 173 4.18 7.04 -17.64
N PRO A 174 3.08 7.45 -16.96
CA PRO A 174 2.42 6.61 -15.95
C PRO A 174 2.05 5.21 -16.44
N SER A 175 1.48 5.11 -17.63
CA SER A 175 1.08 3.82 -18.22
C SER A 175 2.29 2.93 -18.52
N ASP A 176 3.33 3.49 -19.13
CA ASP A 176 4.52 2.73 -19.51
C ASP A 176 5.31 2.28 -18.27
N ALA A 177 5.40 3.14 -17.25
CA ALA A 177 6.00 2.80 -15.97
C ALA A 177 5.25 1.62 -15.31
N ALA A 178 3.92 1.69 -15.22
CA ALA A 178 3.12 0.63 -14.64
C ALA A 178 3.29 -0.71 -15.40
N TRP A 179 3.23 -0.67 -16.74
CA TRP A 179 3.45 -1.87 -17.57
C TRP A 179 4.85 -2.45 -17.41
N THR A 180 5.88 -1.59 -17.41
CA THR A 180 7.26 -2.02 -17.25
C THR A 180 7.47 -2.72 -15.91
N LEU A 181 6.96 -2.13 -14.82
CA LEU A 181 7.08 -2.70 -13.46
C LEU A 181 6.38 -4.05 -13.33
N VAL A 182 5.17 -4.19 -13.86
CA VAL A 182 4.44 -5.47 -13.85
C VAL A 182 5.17 -6.52 -14.69
N ASN A 183 5.64 -6.15 -15.88
CA ASN A 183 6.36 -7.08 -16.74
C ASN A 183 7.69 -7.54 -16.12
N GLU A 184 8.46 -6.64 -15.50
CA GLU A 184 9.69 -7.02 -14.81
C GLU A 184 9.41 -7.93 -13.61
N ALA A 185 8.34 -7.69 -12.86
CA ALA A 185 7.92 -8.58 -11.78
C ALA A 185 7.57 -9.98 -12.30
N LEU A 186 6.85 -10.08 -13.42
CA LEU A 186 6.49 -11.36 -14.04
C LEU A 186 7.73 -12.10 -14.57
N VAL A 187 8.62 -11.40 -15.26
CA VAL A 187 9.88 -11.96 -15.78
C VAL A 187 10.81 -12.37 -14.63
N GLY A 188 10.81 -11.63 -13.53
CA GLY A 188 11.58 -11.93 -12.31
C GLY A 188 11.12 -13.16 -11.54
N GLY A 189 10.01 -13.78 -11.95
CA GLY A 189 9.51 -15.02 -11.36
C GLY A 189 8.00 -15.08 -11.16
N GLY A 190 7.32 -13.92 -11.04
CA GLY A 190 5.85 -13.84 -10.95
C GLY A 190 5.27 -14.69 -9.83
N SER A 191 5.90 -14.70 -8.67
CA SER A 191 5.54 -15.59 -7.55
C SER A 191 4.21 -15.22 -6.89
N ASP A 192 3.69 -14.00 -7.12
CA ASP A 192 2.42 -13.51 -6.59
C ASP A 192 1.74 -12.54 -7.57
N ASN A 193 0.51 -12.14 -7.25
CA ASN A 193 -0.22 -11.12 -7.97
C ASN A 193 0.49 -9.77 -7.88
N ALA A 194 0.85 -9.20 -9.01
CA ALA A 194 1.50 -7.89 -9.10
C ALA A 194 0.49 -6.82 -9.48
N THR A 195 0.35 -5.80 -8.63
CA THR A 195 -0.51 -4.64 -8.87
C THR A 195 0.31 -3.36 -8.76
N VAL A 196 0.16 -2.47 -9.74
CA VAL A 196 0.82 -1.15 -9.77
C VAL A 196 -0.20 -0.09 -10.16
N ILE A 197 -0.17 1.03 -9.45
CA ILE A 197 -0.84 2.27 -9.82
C ILE A 197 0.22 3.37 -9.88
N VAL A 198 0.31 4.07 -11.00
CA VAL A 198 1.19 5.24 -11.16
C VAL A 198 0.34 6.47 -11.41
N VAL A 199 0.58 7.53 -10.64
CA VAL A 199 -0.12 8.80 -10.71
C VAL A 199 0.89 9.90 -10.97
N HIS A 200 0.72 10.66 -12.05
CA HIS A 200 1.51 11.84 -12.35
C HIS A 200 0.72 13.10 -12.00
N VAL A 201 1.32 14.02 -11.29
CA VAL A 201 0.70 15.30 -10.91
C VAL A 201 1.09 16.35 -11.96
N ASP A 202 0.21 16.58 -12.96
CA ASP A 202 0.49 17.49 -14.07
C ASP A 202 0.43 18.97 -13.67
N GLY A 203 -0.39 19.29 -12.69
CA GLY A 203 -0.56 20.64 -12.19
C GLY A 203 -1.44 20.69 -10.95
N MET A 204 -1.39 21.81 -10.26
CA MET A 204 -2.25 22.09 -9.12
C MET A 204 -3.19 23.24 -9.52
N GLU A 205 -4.49 23.06 -9.34
CA GLU A 205 -5.40 24.17 -9.48
C GLU A 205 -5.16 25.17 -8.34
N PRO A 206 -5.07 26.47 -8.62
CA PRO A 206 -4.98 27.45 -7.54
C PRO A 206 -6.24 27.38 -6.66
N ALA A 207 -6.03 27.40 -5.37
CA ALA A 207 -7.09 27.38 -4.36
C ALA A 207 -7.99 28.62 -4.44
#